data_f97ab39aca291e8f785cde7845608341
#
_entry.id   f97ab39aca291e8f785cde7845608341
#
_cell.length_a   1.000
_cell.length_b   1.000
_cell.length_c   1.000
_cell.angle_alpha   90.00
_cell.angle_beta   90.00
_cell.angle_gamma   90.00
#
_symmetry.space_group_name_H-M   'P 1'
#
loop_
_entity.id
_entity.type
_entity.pdbx_description
1 polymer ?
#
loop_
_entity_poly.entity_id
_entity_poly.type
_entity_poly.pdbx_seq_one_letter_code
_entity_poly.pdbx_strand_id
1 'polypeptide(L)'
;MRKGQEARLKRLTIGIDVGGTNTDGVLYDTETRSILSSVKTSTDHADYRSSIETAVGRLLQSASPGEIISLNISTTLSTNALLEGKGAPVALALIGYEDFPHIKDEILREVSPAALLSARGGHNGWGKERQALDREALLRFAKENSGGYFAVSSLYSPRNPLHEMEAAGIIKAAGCAGVTCGHEMARSKLNSVKRTVTAFLNSSLMDVTERLIGGVEFCAASHGLRCPVMFLR
;
A
#
# COMPACT_ATOMS: atom_id res chain seq x y z
N MET A 1 -19.92 -43.34 -34.53
CA MET A 1 -20.15 -42.46 -33.35
C MET A 1 -18.81 -41.86 -32.93
N ARG A 2 -18.52 -40.61 -33.30
CA ARG A 2 -17.34 -39.90 -32.84
C ARG A 2 -17.65 -39.35 -31.44
N LYS A 3 -16.99 -39.90 -30.42
CA LYS A 3 -17.01 -39.31 -29.06
C LYS A 3 -16.46 -37.89 -29.18
N GLY A 4 -17.29 -36.90 -28.85
CA GLY A 4 -16.84 -35.51 -28.70
C GLY A 4 -15.74 -35.48 -27.66
N GLN A 5 -14.55 -35.11 -28.06
CA GLN A 5 -13.51 -34.65 -27.12
C GLN A 5 -14.05 -33.35 -26.53
N GLU A 6 -14.54 -33.41 -25.30
CA GLU A 6 -14.72 -32.19 -24.50
C GLU A 6 -13.36 -31.49 -24.47
N ALA A 7 -13.29 -30.32 -25.08
CA ALA A 7 -12.09 -29.52 -25.07
C ALA A 7 -11.79 -29.15 -23.61
N ARG A 8 -10.79 -29.83 -23.05
CA ARG A 8 -10.33 -29.53 -21.70
C ARG A 8 -9.86 -28.07 -21.66
N LEU A 9 -10.54 -27.26 -20.86
CA LEU A 9 -10.16 -25.87 -20.68
C LEU A 9 -8.69 -25.79 -20.24
N LYS A 10 -7.90 -25.00 -20.93
CA LYS A 10 -6.49 -24.76 -20.53
C LYS A 10 -6.47 -24.08 -19.17
N ARG A 11 -5.41 -24.31 -18.42
CA ARG A 11 -5.14 -23.68 -17.12
C ARG A 11 -4.03 -22.66 -17.29
N LEU A 12 -4.44 -21.44 -17.62
CA LEU A 12 -3.53 -20.36 -17.96
C LEU A 12 -3.38 -19.37 -16.80
N THR A 13 -2.21 -18.78 -16.68
CA THR A 13 -1.92 -17.74 -15.70
C THR A 13 -1.40 -16.50 -16.43
N ILE A 14 -1.90 -15.33 -16.06
CA ILE A 14 -1.36 -14.06 -16.50
C ILE A 14 -0.42 -13.55 -15.40
N GLY A 15 0.81 -13.18 -15.79
CA GLY A 15 1.76 -12.44 -14.98
C GLY A 15 1.96 -11.05 -15.57
N ILE A 16 1.83 -10.01 -14.76
CA ILE A 16 2.10 -8.62 -15.14
C ILE A 16 3.13 -8.03 -14.18
N ASP A 17 4.18 -7.44 -14.74
CA ASP A 17 5.16 -6.63 -14.00
C ASP A 17 4.99 -5.17 -14.36
N VAL A 18 4.53 -4.36 -13.40
CA VAL A 18 4.32 -2.92 -13.58
C VAL A 18 5.55 -2.19 -13.08
N GLY A 19 6.45 -1.89 -14.01
CA GLY A 19 7.67 -1.12 -13.74
C GLY A 19 7.49 0.39 -13.95
N GLY A 20 8.54 1.15 -13.63
CA GLY A 20 8.54 2.62 -13.77
C GLY A 20 8.55 3.11 -15.22
N THR A 21 9.02 2.33 -16.18
CA THR A 21 9.08 2.73 -17.60
C THR A 21 8.22 1.85 -18.49
N ASN A 22 8.18 0.56 -18.21
CA ASN A 22 7.45 -0.41 -19.00
C ASN A 22 6.61 -1.29 -18.08
N THR A 23 5.47 -1.74 -18.63
CA THR A 23 4.66 -2.82 -18.10
C THR A 23 4.87 -4.03 -18.98
N ASP A 24 5.42 -5.09 -18.41
CA ASP A 24 5.67 -6.36 -19.08
C ASP A 24 4.59 -7.37 -18.67
N GLY A 25 4.13 -8.20 -19.61
CA GLY A 25 3.13 -9.22 -19.36
C GLY A 25 3.45 -10.54 -20.04
N VAL A 26 3.02 -11.65 -19.42
CA VAL A 26 3.12 -12.99 -19.97
C VAL A 26 1.85 -13.77 -19.76
N LEU A 27 1.50 -14.59 -20.76
CA LEU A 27 0.49 -15.64 -20.66
C LEU A 27 1.21 -16.98 -20.55
N TYR A 28 1.01 -17.66 -19.44
CA TYR A 28 1.73 -18.90 -19.11
C TYR A 28 0.74 -20.08 -18.99
N ASP A 29 1.06 -21.16 -19.67
CA ASP A 29 0.35 -22.44 -19.56
C ASP A 29 0.96 -23.28 -18.45
N THR A 30 0.16 -23.52 -17.40
CA THR A 30 0.62 -24.28 -16.21
C THR A 30 0.74 -25.78 -16.46
N GLU A 31 0.08 -26.33 -17.50
CA GLU A 31 0.14 -27.76 -17.85
C GLU A 31 1.38 -28.06 -18.69
N THR A 32 1.59 -27.29 -19.77
CA THR A 32 2.77 -27.44 -20.64
C THR A 32 4.02 -26.76 -20.09
N ARG A 33 3.86 -25.93 -19.06
CA ARG A 33 4.93 -25.12 -18.44
C ARG A 33 5.65 -24.23 -19.46
N SER A 34 4.90 -23.59 -20.33
CA SER A 34 5.43 -22.75 -21.39
C SER A 34 4.77 -21.37 -21.44
N ILE A 35 5.51 -20.37 -21.90
CA ILE A 35 4.99 -19.05 -22.22
C ILE A 35 4.31 -19.13 -23.58
N LEU A 36 3.00 -18.83 -23.62
CA LEU A 36 2.22 -18.81 -24.86
C LEU A 36 2.31 -17.47 -25.58
N SER A 37 2.36 -16.38 -24.81
CA SER A 37 2.44 -15.03 -25.36
C SER A 37 3.13 -14.12 -24.35
N SER A 38 3.77 -13.07 -24.85
CA SER A 38 4.36 -12.01 -24.04
C SER A 38 4.03 -10.65 -24.64
N VAL A 39 3.98 -9.63 -23.80
CA VAL A 39 3.72 -8.25 -24.19
C VAL A 39 4.63 -7.32 -23.40
N LYS A 40 5.02 -6.23 -24.05
CA LYS A 40 5.69 -5.09 -23.43
C LYS A 40 4.96 -3.81 -23.88
N THR A 41 4.64 -2.94 -22.93
CA THR A 41 4.00 -1.65 -23.20
C THR A 41 4.61 -0.58 -22.30
N SER A 42 4.51 0.68 -22.65
CA SER A 42 4.95 1.78 -21.79
C SER A 42 4.06 1.89 -20.57
N THR A 43 4.65 2.20 -19.42
CA THR A 43 3.88 2.49 -18.20
C THR A 43 3.43 3.95 -18.23
N ASP A 44 2.12 4.18 -18.12
CA ASP A 44 1.56 5.50 -17.88
C ASP A 44 1.50 5.77 -16.39
N HIS A 45 2.34 6.71 -15.91
CA HIS A 45 2.39 7.09 -14.50
C HIS A 45 1.16 7.86 -14.01
N ALA A 46 0.44 8.52 -14.95
CA ALA A 46 -0.80 9.20 -14.61
C ALA A 46 -1.96 8.21 -14.48
N ASP A 47 -1.92 7.11 -15.25
CA ASP A 47 -2.97 6.09 -15.25
C ASP A 47 -2.40 4.68 -15.48
N TYR A 48 -2.00 4.02 -14.39
CA TYR A 48 -1.55 2.62 -14.42
C TYR A 48 -2.58 1.66 -15.01
N ARG A 49 -3.88 1.99 -14.88
CA ARG A 49 -4.98 1.24 -15.44
C ARG A 49 -4.84 1.05 -16.95
N SER A 50 -4.55 2.12 -17.69
CA SER A 50 -4.38 2.09 -19.15
C SER A 50 -3.28 1.11 -19.58
N SER A 51 -2.14 1.13 -18.87
CA SER A 51 -1.01 0.23 -19.15
C SER A 51 -1.36 -1.23 -18.88
N ILE A 52 -2.03 -1.51 -17.75
CA ILE A 52 -2.45 -2.86 -17.36
C ILE A 52 -3.52 -3.39 -18.32
N GLU A 53 -4.54 -2.60 -18.66
CA GLU A 53 -5.57 -2.98 -19.64
C GLU A 53 -4.98 -3.32 -21.00
N THR A 54 -4.05 -2.50 -21.48
CA THR A 54 -3.35 -2.75 -22.74
C THR A 54 -2.59 -4.07 -22.70
N ALA A 55 -1.86 -4.34 -21.63
CA ALA A 55 -1.10 -5.58 -21.49
C ALA A 55 -2.01 -6.80 -21.41
N VAL A 56 -3.00 -6.79 -20.52
CA VAL A 56 -3.95 -7.91 -20.33
C VAL A 56 -4.78 -8.13 -21.58
N GLY A 57 -5.31 -7.07 -22.21
CA GLY A 57 -6.09 -7.17 -23.43
C GLY A 57 -5.35 -7.81 -24.60
N ARG A 58 -4.03 -7.50 -24.76
CA ARG A 58 -3.19 -8.17 -25.77
C ARG A 58 -2.96 -9.63 -25.47
N LEU A 59 -2.74 -10.03 -24.21
CA LEU A 59 -2.55 -11.41 -23.82
C LEU A 59 -3.85 -12.23 -24.03
N LEU A 60 -5.00 -11.64 -23.76
CA LEU A 60 -6.30 -12.27 -23.97
C LEU A 60 -6.73 -12.43 -25.43
N GLN A 61 -5.96 -11.87 -26.39
CA GLN A 61 -6.16 -12.21 -27.82
C GLN A 61 -5.83 -13.67 -28.11
N SER A 62 -5.04 -14.32 -27.24
CA SER A 62 -4.59 -15.72 -27.38
C SER A 62 -5.24 -16.67 -26.38
N ALA A 63 -6.21 -16.20 -25.57
CA ALA A 63 -6.88 -17.01 -24.53
C ALA A 63 -8.26 -16.45 -24.19
N SER A 64 -9.15 -17.34 -23.76
CA SER A 64 -10.46 -16.95 -23.24
C SER A 64 -10.35 -16.59 -21.75
N PRO A 65 -11.12 -15.60 -21.24
CA PRO A 65 -11.10 -15.24 -19.81
C PRO A 65 -11.38 -16.41 -18.87
N GLY A 66 -12.21 -17.37 -19.29
CA GLY A 66 -12.54 -18.57 -18.52
C GLY A 66 -11.40 -19.59 -18.39
N GLU A 67 -10.33 -19.47 -19.19
CA GLU A 67 -9.14 -20.31 -19.11
C GLU A 67 -8.13 -19.76 -18.09
N ILE A 68 -8.30 -18.48 -17.67
CA ILE A 68 -7.37 -17.82 -16.74
C ILE A 68 -7.70 -18.22 -15.31
N ILE A 69 -6.76 -18.88 -14.66
CA ILE A 69 -6.89 -19.38 -13.28
C ILE A 69 -6.25 -18.44 -12.23
N SER A 70 -5.39 -17.53 -12.63
CA SER A 70 -4.83 -16.49 -11.76
C SER A 70 -4.29 -15.30 -12.55
N LEU A 71 -4.39 -14.11 -11.97
CA LEU A 71 -3.73 -12.89 -12.40
C LEU A 71 -2.70 -12.50 -11.33
N ASN A 72 -1.42 -12.51 -11.68
CA ASN A 72 -0.32 -12.24 -10.76
C ASN A 72 0.33 -10.93 -11.13
N ILE A 73 0.45 -10.03 -10.17
CA ILE A 73 1.00 -8.69 -10.34
C ILE A 73 2.29 -8.57 -9.54
N SER A 74 3.36 -8.17 -10.18
CA SER A 74 4.56 -7.66 -9.53
C SER A 74 4.74 -6.17 -9.84
N THR A 75 5.45 -5.44 -8.99
CA THR A 75 5.71 -4.04 -9.22
C THR A 75 6.95 -3.55 -8.47
N THR A 76 7.66 -2.60 -9.08
CA THR A 76 8.71 -1.80 -8.46
C THR A 76 8.28 -0.34 -8.20
N LEU A 77 7.00 -0.01 -8.44
CA LEU A 77 6.50 1.38 -8.37
C LEU A 77 6.72 2.01 -7.00
N SER A 78 6.44 1.27 -5.92
CA SER A 78 6.64 1.78 -4.56
C SER A 78 8.10 2.08 -4.26
N THR A 79 9.01 1.19 -4.67
CA THR A 79 10.46 1.40 -4.52
C THR A 79 10.92 2.61 -5.32
N ASN A 80 10.47 2.72 -6.57
CA ASN A 80 10.82 3.85 -7.43
C ASN A 80 10.24 5.17 -6.88
N ALA A 81 9.00 5.18 -6.39
CA ALA A 81 8.40 6.35 -5.78
C ALA A 81 9.20 6.86 -4.57
N LEU A 82 9.72 5.95 -3.72
CA LEU A 82 10.58 6.33 -2.61
C LEU A 82 11.93 6.89 -3.08
N LEU A 83 12.60 6.22 -4.02
CA LEU A 83 13.91 6.64 -4.51
C LEU A 83 13.87 7.97 -5.24
N GLU A 84 12.76 8.26 -5.92
CA GLU A 84 12.54 9.49 -6.68
C GLU A 84 11.88 10.61 -5.85
N GLY A 85 11.57 10.36 -4.58
CA GLY A 85 10.90 11.34 -3.71
C GLY A 85 9.46 11.67 -4.16
N LYS A 86 8.80 10.77 -4.87
CA LYS A 86 7.44 10.93 -5.43
C LYS A 86 6.33 10.37 -4.52
N GLY A 87 6.61 10.12 -3.25
CA GLY A 87 5.59 9.75 -2.28
C GLY A 87 4.58 10.86 -2.03
N ALA A 88 3.35 10.51 -1.69
CA ALA A 88 2.34 11.49 -1.29
C ALA A 88 2.78 12.26 -0.03
N PRO A 89 2.39 13.55 0.12
CA PRO A 89 2.61 14.30 1.33
C PRO A 89 1.94 13.63 2.53
N VAL A 90 2.65 13.53 3.66
CA VAL A 90 2.16 12.86 4.88
C VAL A 90 2.15 13.83 6.06
N ALA A 91 1.02 13.88 6.77
CA ALA A 91 0.89 14.51 8.07
C ALA A 91 1.31 13.52 9.17
N LEU A 92 2.24 13.91 10.05
CA LEU A 92 2.80 13.06 11.10
C LEU A 92 2.30 13.48 12.48
N ALA A 93 1.64 12.56 13.19
CA ALA A 93 1.26 12.74 14.59
C ALA A 93 2.16 11.88 15.51
N LEU A 94 2.92 12.55 16.37
CA LEU A 94 3.79 11.96 17.38
C LEU A 94 3.13 12.09 18.76
N ILE A 95 2.86 10.97 19.44
CA ILE A 95 2.14 10.92 20.71
C ILE A 95 3.08 10.52 21.84
N GLY A 96 3.24 11.38 22.85
CA GLY A 96 4.07 11.09 24.03
C GLY A 96 5.57 11.19 23.79
N TYR A 97 5.99 12.01 22.81
CA TYR A 97 7.41 12.28 22.50
C TYR A 97 7.92 13.59 23.13
N GLU A 98 7.09 14.32 23.89
CA GLU A 98 7.43 15.63 24.43
C GLU A 98 8.66 15.58 25.35
N ASP A 99 8.76 14.52 26.18
CA ASP A 99 9.88 14.33 27.10
C ASP A 99 11.12 13.70 26.42
N PHE A 100 11.04 13.42 25.12
CA PHE A 100 12.08 12.72 24.35
C PHE A 100 12.45 13.50 23.06
N PRO A 101 12.87 14.79 23.19
CA PRO A 101 13.14 15.62 22.01
C PRO A 101 14.21 15.02 21.10
N HIS A 102 15.23 14.36 21.65
CA HIS A 102 16.28 13.69 20.86
C HIS A 102 15.75 12.61 19.93
N ILE A 103 14.71 11.84 20.35
CA ILE A 103 14.07 10.80 19.53
C ILE A 103 13.25 11.47 18.42
N LYS A 104 12.52 12.53 18.75
CA LYS A 104 11.77 13.33 17.77
C LYS A 104 12.71 13.91 16.71
N ASP A 105 13.84 14.49 17.13
CA ASP A 105 14.83 15.06 16.21
C ASP A 105 15.44 13.98 15.31
N GLU A 106 15.70 12.77 15.84
CA GLU A 106 16.17 11.63 15.04
C GLU A 106 15.14 11.25 13.96
N ILE A 107 13.85 11.18 14.32
CA ILE A 107 12.77 10.92 13.36
C ILE A 107 12.76 11.99 12.26
N LEU A 108 12.84 13.27 12.62
CA LEU A 108 12.77 14.40 11.67
C LEU A 108 14.01 14.57 10.79
N ARG A 109 15.13 13.89 11.10
CA ARG A 109 16.25 13.76 10.17
C ARG A 109 15.98 12.74 9.05
N GLU A 110 15.15 11.73 9.33
CA GLU A 110 14.85 10.65 8.39
C GLU A 110 13.63 10.96 7.50
N VAL A 111 12.70 11.80 7.98
CA VAL A 111 11.46 12.12 7.26
C VAL A 111 11.13 13.61 7.30
N SER A 112 10.46 14.09 6.25
CA SER A 112 10.01 15.48 6.11
C SER A 112 8.49 15.53 6.02
N PRO A 113 7.76 15.58 7.15
CA PRO A 113 6.31 15.61 7.14
C PRO A 113 5.77 16.93 6.57
N ALA A 114 4.68 16.85 5.79
CA ALA A 114 3.95 18.02 5.29
C ALA A 114 3.30 18.83 6.43
N ALA A 115 2.89 18.14 7.49
CA ALA A 115 2.41 18.73 8.74
C ALA A 115 2.84 17.84 9.91
N LEU A 116 3.14 18.45 11.06
CA LEU A 116 3.62 17.76 12.26
C LEU A 116 2.80 18.15 13.48
N LEU A 117 2.26 17.16 14.18
CA LEU A 117 1.68 17.32 15.51
C LEU A 117 2.54 16.57 16.54
N SER A 118 2.90 17.25 17.63
CA SER A 118 3.34 16.60 18.87
C SER A 118 2.19 16.64 19.86
N ALA A 119 1.52 15.50 20.06
CA ALA A 119 0.34 15.41 20.93
C ALA A 119 0.72 14.82 22.28
N ARG A 120 0.15 15.38 23.35
CA ARG A 120 0.24 14.76 24.69
C ARG A 120 -0.45 13.40 24.68
N GLY A 121 0.07 12.48 25.50
CA GLY A 121 -0.44 11.14 25.58
C GLY A 121 0.65 10.10 25.81
N GLY A 122 0.36 8.88 25.37
CA GLY A 122 1.32 7.79 25.37
C GLY A 122 1.33 6.95 26.63
N HIS A 123 2.09 5.87 26.55
CA HIS A 123 2.25 4.86 27.57
C HIS A 123 3.72 4.76 28.01
N ASN A 124 3.99 4.13 29.11
CA ASN A 124 5.35 3.83 29.55
C ASN A 124 5.81 2.45 29.00
N GLY A 125 7.06 2.06 29.30
CA GLY A 125 7.63 0.78 28.87
C GLY A 125 6.90 -0.47 29.37
N TRP A 126 6.03 -0.33 30.36
CA TRP A 126 5.17 -1.40 30.89
C TRP A 126 3.78 -1.42 30.26
N GLY A 127 3.47 -0.48 29.33
CA GLY A 127 2.15 -0.36 28.70
C GLY A 127 1.11 0.38 29.56
N LYS A 128 1.51 0.96 30.70
CA LYS A 128 0.61 1.77 31.53
C LYS A 128 0.53 3.19 30.94
N GLU A 129 -0.67 3.74 30.87
CA GLU A 129 -0.89 5.11 30.43
C GLU A 129 -0.10 6.10 31.29
N ARG A 130 0.68 6.98 30.67
CA ARG A 130 1.43 8.05 31.32
C ARG A 130 0.60 9.33 31.39
N GLN A 131 -0.09 9.63 30.34
CA GLN A 131 -0.85 10.86 30.18
C GLN A 131 -2.02 10.60 29.22
N ALA A 132 -3.16 11.21 29.49
CA ALA A 132 -4.34 11.12 28.63
C ALA A 132 -4.05 11.69 27.23
N LEU A 133 -4.63 11.07 26.22
CA LEU A 133 -4.49 11.49 24.83
C LEU A 133 -5.15 12.85 24.61
N ASP A 134 -4.45 13.78 23.98
CA ASP A 134 -4.98 15.09 23.56
C ASP A 134 -5.85 14.95 22.30
N ARG A 135 -7.10 14.55 22.51
CA ARG A 135 -8.09 14.33 21.45
C ARG A 135 -8.44 15.60 20.67
N GLU A 136 -8.45 16.73 21.35
CA GLU A 136 -8.81 18.01 20.72
C GLU A 136 -7.72 18.46 19.74
N ALA A 137 -6.44 18.36 20.14
CA ALA A 137 -5.32 18.67 19.26
C ALA A 137 -5.31 17.74 18.04
N LEU A 138 -5.55 16.45 18.24
CA LEU A 138 -5.64 15.46 17.14
C LEU A 138 -6.80 15.77 16.20
N LEU A 139 -7.98 16.12 16.72
CA LEU A 139 -9.13 16.45 15.89
C LEU A 139 -8.90 17.72 15.05
N ARG A 140 -8.31 18.77 15.64
CA ARG A 140 -7.93 19.98 14.90
C ARG A 140 -6.94 19.65 13.79
N PHE A 141 -5.86 18.96 14.13
CA PHE A 141 -4.83 18.54 13.18
C PHE A 141 -5.39 17.69 12.03
N ALA A 142 -6.28 16.76 12.35
CA ALA A 142 -6.94 15.93 11.35
C ALA A 142 -7.84 16.73 10.39
N LYS A 143 -8.59 17.72 10.90
CA LYS A 143 -9.43 18.59 10.08
C LYS A 143 -8.61 19.53 9.19
N GLU A 144 -7.51 20.09 9.71
CA GLU A 144 -6.62 20.98 8.96
C GLU A 144 -5.92 20.24 7.79
N ASN A 145 -5.76 18.93 7.91
CA ASN A 145 -5.10 18.08 6.91
C ASN A 145 -6.07 17.06 6.29
N SER A 146 -7.38 17.34 6.30
CA SER A 146 -8.41 16.43 5.78
C SER A 146 -8.15 16.06 4.31
N GLY A 147 -8.50 14.84 3.92
CA GLY A 147 -8.19 14.31 2.59
C GLY A 147 -6.73 13.89 2.37
N GLY A 148 -5.83 14.14 3.34
CA GLY A 148 -4.41 13.76 3.26
C GLY A 148 -4.12 12.38 3.83
N TYR A 149 -2.84 11.96 3.67
CA TYR A 149 -2.30 10.74 4.27
C TYR A 149 -1.65 11.04 5.62
N PHE A 150 -1.81 10.15 6.58
CA PHE A 150 -1.32 10.33 7.94
C PHE A 150 -0.45 9.17 8.39
N ALA A 151 0.60 9.49 9.17
CA ALA A 151 1.31 8.53 10.00
C ALA A 151 1.10 8.89 11.47
N VAL A 152 0.81 7.90 12.30
CA VAL A 152 0.62 8.07 13.75
C VAL A 152 1.62 7.18 14.47
N SER A 153 2.38 7.75 15.40
CA SER A 153 3.32 6.99 16.20
C SER A 153 3.29 7.40 17.66
N SER A 154 3.27 6.41 18.55
CA SER A 154 3.45 6.60 19.99
C SER A 154 4.69 5.85 20.49
N LEU A 155 5.39 6.45 21.47
CA LEU A 155 6.71 6.00 21.90
C LEU A 155 6.76 4.51 22.26
N TYR A 156 5.79 4.02 23.00
CA TYR A 156 5.70 2.61 23.48
C TYR A 156 4.49 1.85 22.91
N SER A 157 4.02 2.22 21.72
CA SER A 157 2.85 1.58 21.10
C SER A 157 2.92 0.07 20.90
N PRO A 158 4.09 -0.60 20.74
CA PRO A 158 4.13 -2.06 20.73
C PRO A 158 3.77 -2.71 22.07
N ARG A 159 3.83 -1.96 23.18
CA ARG A 159 3.37 -2.42 24.50
C ARG A 159 1.89 -2.16 24.72
N ASN A 160 1.43 -1.01 24.26
CA ASN A 160 0.02 -0.63 24.30
C ASN A 160 -0.31 0.32 23.12
N PRO A 161 -1.03 -0.15 22.09
CA PRO A 161 -1.33 0.62 20.89
C PRO A 161 -2.56 1.53 21.04
N LEU A 162 -3.24 1.56 22.17
CA LEU A 162 -4.56 2.21 22.32
C LEU A 162 -4.57 3.66 21.85
N HIS A 163 -3.57 4.47 22.17
CA HIS A 163 -3.52 5.87 21.75
C HIS A 163 -3.27 6.03 20.23
N GLU A 164 -2.48 5.15 19.60
CA GLU A 164 -2.36 5.15 18.13
C GLU A 164 -3.68 4.75 17.46
N MET A 165 -4.34 3.72 17.98
CA MET A 165 -5.63 3.26 17.45
C MET A 165 -6.72 4.33 17.59
N GLU A 166 -6.78 4.98 18.74
CA GLU A 166 -7.73 6.07 18.99
C GLU A 166 -7.45 7.27 18.10
N ALA A 167 -6.20 7.69 17.99
CA ALA A 167 -5.78 8.76 17.09
C ALA A 167 -6.12 8.45 15.63
N ALA A 168 -5.86 7.23 15.16
CA ALA A 168 -6.25 6.78 13.84
C ALA A 168 -7.78 6.81 13.62
N GLY A 169 -8.56 6.47 14.65
CA GLY A 169 -10.02 6.59 14.63
C GLY A 169 -10.49 8.03 14.44
N ILE A 170 -9.90 8.98 15.18
CA ILE A 170 -10.19 10.41 15.07
C ILE A 170 -9.83 10.93 13.66
N ILE A 171 -8.66 10.55 13.14
CA ILE A 171 -8.17 10.95 11.83
C ILE A 171 -9.08 10.40 10.72
N LYS A 172 -9.47 9.12 10.80
CA LYS A 172 -10.41 8.50 9.84
C LYS A 172 -11.78 9.19 9.86
N ALA A 173 -12.30 9.49 11.04
CA ALA A 173 -13.57 10.19 11.20
C ALA A 173 -13.54 11.63 10.64
N ALA A 174 -12.37 12.25 10.58
CA ALA A 174 -12.16 13.56 9.96
C ALA A 174 -12.00 13.52 8.43
N GLY A 175 -12.02 12.33 7.80
CA GLY A 175 -12.01 12.18 6.34
C GLY A 175 -10.61 12.19 5.74
N CYS A 176 -9.65 11.49 6.35
CA CYS A 176 -8.33 11.26 5.74
C CYS A 176 -8.42 10.31 4.54
N ALA A 177 -7.48 10.41 3.59
CA ALA A 177 -7.32 9.43 2.51
C ALA A 177 -6.76 8.11 3.05
N GLY A 178 -5.80 8.17 3.99
CA GLY A 178 -5.24 6.98 4.61
C GLY A 178 -4.46 7.29 5.87
N VAL A 179 -4.31 6.29 6.76
CA VAL A 179 -3.53 6.42 7.99
C VAL A 179 -2.79 5.12 8.31
N THR A 180 -1.51 5.23 8.65
CA THR A 180 -0.68 4.12 9.13
C THR A 180 -0.27 4.34 10.57
N CYS A 181 -0.43 3.32 11.40
CA CYS A 181 0.01 3.33 12.79
C CYS A 181 1.39 2.66 12.95
N GLY A 182 2.24 3.24 13.79
CA GLY A 182 3.58 2.74 14.03
C GLY A 182 3.61 1.32 14.62
N HIS A 183 2.65 0.95 15.48
CA HIS A 183 2.57 -0.40 16.07
C HIS A 183 2.32 -1.50 15.03
N GLU A 184 1.71 -1.18 13.89
CA GLU A 184 1.43 -2.12 12.81
C GLU A 184 2.69 -2.46 12.00
N MET A 185 3.69 -1.56 11.98
CA MET A 185 4.87 -1.67 11.12
C MET A 185 5.96 -2.60 11.66
N ALA A 186 5.98 -2.88 12.96
CA ALA A 186 7.05 -3.69 13.56
C ALA A 186 6.58 -4.47 14.79
N ARG A 187 6.16 -5.69 14.57
CA ARG A 187 5.61 -6.57 15.63
C ARG A 187 6.58 -6.90 16.77
N SER A 188 7.90 -6.76 16.62
CA SER A 188 8.87 -7.28 17.60
C SER A 188 9.93 -6.29 18.08
N LYS A 189 10.04 -5.09 17.52
CA LYS A 189 11.13 -4.16 17.87
C LYS A 189 10.60 -2.85 18.45
N LEU A 190 11.11 -2.51 19.63
CA LEU A 190 10.76 -1.29 20.36
C LEU A 190 11.39 0.00 19.80
N ASN A 191 12.17 -0.07 18.72
CA ASN A 191 12.77 1.13 18.12
C ASN A 191 11.68 2.05 17.52
N SER A 192 11.37 3.10 18.27
CA SER A 192 10.33 4.07 17.91
C SER A 192 10.66 4.86 16.64
N VAL A 193 11.93 5.21 16.42
CA VAL A 193 12.36 5.91 15.21
C VAL A 193 12.05 5.08 13.97
N LYS A 194 12.53 3.85 13.91
CA LYS A 194 12.30 2.96 12.75
C LYS A 194 10.83 2.70 12.50
N ARG A 195 10.02 2.50 13.55
CA ARG A 195 8.57 2.32 13.38
C ARG A 195 7.91 3.55 12.79
N THR A 196 8.25 4.73 13.32
CA THR A 196 7.69 6.00 12.84
C THR A 196 8.07 6.25 11.39
N VAL A 197 9.36 6.09 11.05
CA VAL A 197 9.86 6.22 9.67
C VAL A 197 9.14 5.23 8.74
N THR A 198 9.02 3.96 9.15
CA THR A 198 8.31 2.96 8.33
C THR A 198 6.84 3.30 8.15
N ALA A 199 6.14 3.76 9.21
CA ALA A 199 4.75 4.18 9.11
C ALA A 199 4.58 5.39 8.18
N PHE A 200 5.50 6.36 8.27
CA PHE A 200 5.54 7.53 7.40
C PHE A 200 5.72 7.13 5.93
N LEU A 201 6.73 6.31 5.63
CA LEU A 201 6.99 5.83 4.28
C LEU A 201 5.83 5.00 3.74
N ASN A 202 5.23 4.14 4.56
CA ASN A 202 4.04 3.39 4.16
C ASN A 202 2.88 4.32 3.79
N SER A 203 2.61 5.34 4.61
CA SER A 203 1.56 6.33 4.31
C SER A 203 1.85 7.11 3.03
N SER A 204 3.11 7.45 2.76
CA SER A 204 3.49 8.15 1.53
C SER A 204 3.30 7.32 0.25
N LEU A 205 3.24 6.00 0.38
CA LEU A 205 3.07 5.07 -0.73
C LEU A 205 1.61 4.62 -0.94
N MET A 206 0.69 5.00 -0.06
CA MET A 206 -0.70 4.54 -0.14
C MET A 206 -1.35 4.94 -1.47
N ASP A 207 -1.17 6.18 -1.90
CA ASP A 207 -1.75 6.69 -3.16
C ASP A 207 -1.32 5.85 -4.39
N VAL A 208 -0.02 5.62 -4.55
CA VAL A 208 0.48 4.84 -5.69
C VAL A 208 0.01 3.39 -5.63
N THR A 209 -0.08 2.83 -4.42
CA THR A 209 -0.54 1.46 -4.20
C THR A 209 -2.04 1.32 -4.49
N GLU A 210 -2.86 2.26 -4.02
CA GLU A 210 -4.31 2.27 -4.24
C GLU A 210 -4.66 2.45 -5.73
N ARG A 211 -3.95 3.32 -6.43
CA ARG A 211 -4.12 3.48 -7.89
C ARG A 211 -3.74 2.22 -8.65
N LEU A 212 -2.68 1.54 -8.26
CA LEU A 212 -2.30 0.26 -8.86
C LEU A 212 -3.37 -0.81 -8.61
N ILE A 213 -3.80 -0.98 -7.36
CA ILE A 213 -4.82 -1.97 -6.99
C ILE A 213 -6.13 -1.69 -7.75
N GLY A 214 -6.60 -0.45 -7.71
CA GLY A 214 -7.83 -0.06 -8.43
C GLY A 214 -7.74 -0.28 -9.94
N GLY A 215 -6.56 -0.02 -10.53
CA GLY A 215 -6.30 -0.31 -11.95
C GLY A 215 -6.39 -1.80 -12.28
N VAL A 216 -5.82 -2.65 -11.42
CA VAL A 216 -5.85 -4.12 -11.58
C VAL A 216 -7.28 -4.66 -11.41
N GLU A 217 -8.00 -4.21 -10.38
CA GLU A 217 -9.39 -4.63 -10.12
C GLU A 217 -10.31 -4.24 -11.27
N PHE A 218 -10.18 -3.01 -11.75
CA PHE A 218 -10.93 -2.54 -12.90
C PHE A 218 -10.63 -3.39 -14.15
N CYS A 219 -9.35 -3.65 -14.44
CA CYS A 219 -8.93 -4.46 -15.58
C CYS A 219 -9.48 -5.90 -15.49
N ALA A 220 -9.41 -6.52 -14.31
CA ALA A 220 -9.97 -7.85 -14.10
C ALA A 220 -11.49 -7.88 -14.38
N ALA A 221 -12.22 -6.87 -13.90
CA ALA A 221 -13.66 -6.76 -14.10
C ALA A 221 -14.01 -6.49 -15.58
N SER A 222 -13.32 -5.57 -16.25
CA SER A 222 -13.60 -5.18 -17.64
C SER A 222 -13.37 -6.33 -18.64
N HIS A 223 -12.38 -7.19 -18.37
CA HIS A 223 -12.09 -8.38 -19.17
C HIS A 223 -12.84 -9.65 -18.72
N GLY A 224 -13.72 -9.55 -17.71
CA GLY A 224 -14.50 -10.69 -17.21
C GLY A 224 -13.66 -11.78 -16.55
N LEU A 225 -12.47 -11.43 -16.02
CA LEU A 225 -11.64 -12.36 -15.27
C LEU A 225 -12.26 -12.65 -13.90
N ARG A 226 -12.51 -13.93 -13.61
CA ARG A 226 -13.12 -14.40 -12.35
C ARG A 226 -12.14 -15.21 -11.51
N CYS A 227 -10.85 -15.02 -11.76
CA CYS A 227 -9.78 -15.71 -11.06
C CYS A 227 -9.24 -14.87 -9.88
N PRO A 228 -8.52 -15.48 -8.93
CA PRO A 228 -7.78 -14.74 -7.90
C PRO A 228 -6.77 -13.77 -8.51
N VAL A 229 -6.69 -12.57 -7.93
CA VAL A 229 -5.64 -11.58 -8.19
C VAL A 229 -4.64 -11.66 -7.04
N MET A 230 -3.37 -11.85 -7.38
CA MET A 230 -2.28 -11.97 -6.39
C MET A 230 -1.22 -10.92 -6.65
N PHE A 231 -0.84 -10.21 -5.58
CA PHE A 231 0.29 -9.29 -5.60
C PHE A 231 1.52 -10.00 -5.05
N LEU A 232 2.58 -10.04 -5.85
CA LEU A 232 3.86 -10.64 -5.48
C LEU A 232 4.69 -9.62 -4.70
N ARG A 233 5.36 -10.09 -3.65
CA ARG A 233 6.25 -9.29 -2.80
C ARG A 233 7.70 -9.62 -3.11
#